data_ad65e1ac467162f7a1504ab425ec9033
#
_entry.id   ad65e1ac467162f7a1504ab425ec9033
#
_cell.length_a   1.000
_cell.length_b   1.000
_cell.length_c   1.000
_cell.angle_alpha   90.00
_cell.angle_beta   90.00
_cell.angle_gamma   90.00
#
_symmetry.space_group_name_H-M   'P 1'
#
loop_
_entity.id
_entity.type
_entity.pdbx_description
1 polymer ?
#
loop_
_entity_poly.entity_id
_entity_poly.type
_entity_poly.pdbx_seq_one_letter_code
_entity_poly.pdbx_strand_id
1 'polypeptide(L)'
;MGGALGALGADISAISSNPAAIGMYRRSDVALTAGGMWQKDRRYQEDKTGRGTFDQMGFVAAFRIDNPKVNFVNFAFNYQKTFNFGSAYYADNGNLGGLSQADQFASLANSYYDEKNFGYALYGAAYNAYLYEQDEKGFYNPYSAQLNRFSNYTSGSIQAYDINFSTNISDRYYVGLTIGANNVDYDRFTSYTEERNSSDGSIQDYTIDAVQRISGFGINVKAGTIIRPIEDNPFRVGLTVETPTWYSLKSDAVWDIWSKYYYDSETKQDVYLPDDYYKHPSEDDNYLEYNLRTPWRARVSMGSTVDRYFAWGVEYEYANYGKNHMSYSDYEYDSWGGGYHRRTSDKAMNDLNKKTLRGQHTVKMGFEFNATDNLALRLGYNYVSSMFKDDARLTQHIDSYAMDYVSGTGYMNLSDVNLITCGLGYRFKKVYFDLAYRFRQQSGKYYAFDDSFTGEGQFVLDNPNLAYATINPVDVNLNRHTITCTLGVKF
;
A
#
# COMPACT_ATOMS: atom_id res chain seq x y z
N MET A 1 -4.82 -4.23 22.28
CA MET A 1 -3.45 -3.83 22.65
C MET A 1 -2.65 -3.31 21.45
N GLY A 2 -3.29 -2.89 20.36
CA GLY A 2 -2.62 -2.30 19.18
C GLY A 2 -1.61 -3.19 18.46
N GLY A 3 -1.54 -4.49 18.78
CA GLY A 3 -0.52 -5.40 18.24
C GLY A 3 0.85 -5.33 18.93
N ALA A 4 0.99 -4.64 20.06
CA ALA A 4 2.22 -4.61 20.86
C ALA A 4 2.42 -5.93 21.65
N LEU A 5 2.49 -7.04 20.92
CA LEU A 5 2.51 -8.40 21.46
C LEU A 5 3.84 -9.13 21.27
N GLY A 6 4.83 -8.49 20.65
CA GLY A 6 6.09 -9.11 20.25
C GLY A 6 6.92 -9.70 21.40
N ALA A 7 6.78 -9.22 22.63
CA ALA A 7 7.40 -9.79 23.83
C ALA A 7 6.39 -10.47 24.79
N LEU A 8 5.11 -10.14 24.68
CA LEU A 8 4.06 -10.69 25.57
C LEU A 8 3.60 -12.07 25.13
N GLY A 9 3.43 -12.28 23.82
CA GLY A 9 3.02 -13.56 23.25
C GLY A 9 1.60 -13.99 23.63
N ALA A 10 1.35 -15.29 23.51
CA ALA A 10 0.11 -15.97 23.88
C ALA A 10 -1.17 -15.53 23.13
N ASP A 11 -1.00 -14.95 21.95
CA ASP A 11 -2.06 -14.62 21.00
C ASP A 11 -1.63 -15.08 19.60
N ILE A 12 -2.53 -15.67 18.81
CA ILE A 12 -2.19 -16.19 17.47
C ILE A 12 -1.72 -15.05 16.54
N SER A 13 -2.29 -13.86 16.68
CA SER A 13 -1.88 -12.70 15.88
C SER A 13 -0.44 -12.23 16.11
N ALA A 14 0.15 -12.61 17.27
CA ALA A 14 1.53 -12.30 17.61
C ALA A 14 2.56 -12.93 16.65
N ILE A 15 2.17 -13.95 15.87
CA ILE A 15 2.99 -14.58 14.83
C ILE A 15 3.51 -13.56 13.81
N SER A 16 2.73 -12.52 13.54
CA SER A 16 3.11 -11.45 12.60
C SER A 16 4.14 -10.48 13.19
N SER A 17 4.16 -10.29 14.52
CA SER A 17 5.12 -9.43 15.22
C SER A 17 6.40 -10.17 15.59
N ASN A 18 6.27 -11.34 16.24
CA ASN A 18 7.40 -12.16 16.66
C ASN A 18 7.06 -13.65 16.63
N PRO A 19 7.70 -14.44 15.75
CA PRO A 19 7.49 -15.88 15.66
C PRO A 19 7.66 -16.64 17.00
N ALA A 20 8.56 -16.19 17.86
CA ALA A 20 8.83 -16.81 19.16
C ALA A 20 7.65 -16.66 20.15
N ALA A 21 6.74 -15.72 19.91
CA ALA A 21 5.55 -15.51 20.73
C ALA A 21 4.62 -16.75 20.78
N ILE A 22 4.62 -17.54 19.71
CA ILE A 22 3.90 -18.82 19.64
C ILE A 22 4.54 -19.86 20.57
N GLY A 23 5.85 -19.78 20.82
CA GLY A 23 6.54 -20.64 21.78
C GLY A 23 6.05 -20.51 23.23
N MET A 24 5.28 -19.47 23.53
CA MET A 24 4.69 -19.25 24.86
C MET A 24 3.37 -20.02 25.10
N TYR A 25 2.82 -20.63 24.06
CA TYR A 25 1.61 -21.46 24.22
C TYR A 25 1.92 -22.74 24.96
N ARG A 26 1.05 -23.04 25.94
CA ARG A 26 1.08 -24.27 26.73
C ARG A 26 -0.17 -25.13 26.52
N ARG A 27 -1.11 -24.65 25.73
CA ARG A 27 -2.35 -25.30 25.31
C ARG A 27 -2.60 -24.97 23.86
N SER A 28 -3.21 -25.89 23.18
CA SER A 28 -3.65 -25.67 21.80
C SER A 28 -4.77 -24.62 21.74
N ASP A 29 -4.82 -23.85 20.68
CA ASP A 29 -5.73 -22.73 20.47
C ASP A 29 -6.23 -22.67 19.04
N VAL A 30 -7.50 -22.35 18.85
CA VAL A 30 -8.10 -22.05 17.55
C VAL A 30 -8.85 -20.75 17.67
N ALA A 31 -8.66 -19.83 16.74
CA ALA A 31 -9.34 -18.55 16.73
C ALA A 31 -9.79 -18.13 15.33
N LEU A 32 -10.90 -17.40 15.31
CA LEU A 32 -11.51 -16.81 14.14
C LEU A 32 -11.84 -15.35 14.43
N THR A 33 -11.46 -14.44 13.51
CA THR A 33 -11.74 -13.00 13.62
C THR A 33 -12.41 -12.49 12.37
N ALA A 34 -13.54 -11.82 12.55
CA ALA A 34 -14.26 -11.10 11.51
C ALA A 34 -14.67 -9.72 12.01
N GLY A 35 -15.00 -8.82 11.12
CA GLY A 35 -15.37 -7.46 11.53
C GLY A 35 -15.98 -6.63 10.43
N GLY A 36 -15.98 -5.32 10.66
CA GLY A 36 -16.43 -4.31 9.72
C GLY A 36 -15.56 -3.08 9.77
N MET A 37 -15.41 -2.45 8.63
CA MET A 37 -14.61 -1.26 8.43
C MET A 37 -15.45 -0.19 7.73
N TRP A 38 -15.27 1.09 8.14
CA TRP A 38 -15.89 2.22 7.48
C TRP A 38 -14.98 3.45 7.52
N GLN A 39 -15.14 4.32 6.52
CA GLN A 39 -14.46 5.60 6.37
C GLN A 39 -15.47 6.74 6.40
N LYS A 40 -15.13 7.87 7.02
CA LYS A 40 -16.09 8.95 7.30
C LYS A 40 -16.20 9.98 6.17
N ASP A 41 -15.19 10.19 5.36
CA ASP A 41 -15.23 11.23 4.32
C ASP A 41 -16.01 10.74 3.09
N ARG A 42 -17.17 11.41 2.84
CA ARG A 42 -18.22 10.97 1.92
C ARG A 42 -18.46 11.92 0.76
N ARG A 43 -17.54 12.73 0.38
CA ARG A 43 -17.83 13.67 -0.72
C ARG A 43 -18.12 12.98 -2.05
N TYR A 44 -17.82 11.70 -2.15
CA TYR A 44 -18.15 10.91 -3.33
C TYR A 44 -19.04 9.72 -2.98
N GLN A 45 -20.17 9.78 -3.65
CA GLN A 45 -21.23 8.78 -3.88
C GLN A 45 -21.11 7.40 -3.23
N GLU A 46 -22.29 7.06 -2.68
CA GLU A 46 -22.92 5.75 -2.73
C GLU A 46 -22.41 4.63 -1.84
N ASP A 47 -23.25 4.30 -0.89
CA ASP A 47 -23.65 2.97 -0.38
C ASP A 47 -22.58 1.98 0.12
N LYS A 48 -21.28 2.18 -0.07
CA LYS A 48 -20.25 1.21 0.31
C LYS A 48 -19.22 1.73 1.30
N THR A 49 -19.62 2.58 2.21
CA THR A 49 -18.74 3.08 3.28
C THR A 49 -18.46 2.06 4.38
N GLY A 50 -19.34 1.06 4.53
CA GLY A 50 -19.18 -0.04 5.46
C GLY A 50 -18.97 -1.36 4.71
N ARG A 51 -17.92 -2.11 5.07
CA ARG A 51 -17.62 -3.43 4.50
C ARG A 51 -17.37 -4.42 5.61
N GLY A 52 -18.01 -5.59 5.48
CA GLY A 52 -17.63 -6.75 6.28
C GLY A 52 -16.23 -7.22 5.91
N THR A 53 -15.47 -7.68 6.86
CA THR A 53 -14.11 -8.19 6.64
C THR A 53 -13.91 -9.46 7.45
N PHE A 54 -13.27 -10.43 6.79
CA PHE A 54 -12.74 -11.62 7.43
C PHE A 54 -11.24 -11.39 7.63
N ASP A 55 -10.79 -11.26 8.88
CA ASP A 55 -9.48 -10.70 9.18
C ASP A 55 -8.45 -11.77 9.56
N GLN A 56 -8.86 -12.84 10.24
CA GLN A 56 -7.92 -13.85 10.74
C GLN A 56 -8.62 -15.19 10.98
N MET A 57 -7.89 -16.26 10.70
CA MET A 57 -8.18 -17.62 11.16
C MET A 57 -6.87 -18.33 11.44
N GLY A 58 -6.75 -18.93 12.62
CA GLY A 58 -5.51 -19.61 12.94
C GLY A 58 -5.68 -20.69 14.00
N PHE A 59 -4.70 -21.57 14.03
CA PHE A 59 -4.59 -22.54 15.11
C PHE A 59 -3.14 -22.68 15.60
N VAL A 60 -3.01 -23.05 16.85
CA VAL A 60 -1.75 -23.42 17.50
C VAL A 60 -1.90 -24.80 18.08
N ALA A 61 -1.02 -25.71 17.73
CA ALA A 61 -0.85 -27.00 18.38
C ALA A 61 0.35 -26.94 19.33
N ALA A 62 0.11 -27.09 20.62
CA ALA A 62 1.13 -27.04 21.66
C ALA A 62 1.44 -28.45 22.15
N PHE A 63 2.67 -28.90 21.92
CA PHE A 63 3.15 -30.23 22.30
C PHE A 63 4.11 -30.10 23.49
N ARG A 64 3.75 -30.69 24.60
CA ARG A 64 4.64 -30.82 25.74
C ARG A 64 5.69 -31.90 25.45
N ILE A 65 6.94 -31.56 25.67
CA ILE A 65 8.06 -32.48 25.49
C ILE A 65 8.56 -32.89 26.86
N ASP A 66 8.82 -34.18 27.02
CA ASP A 66 9.46 -34.74 28.23
C ASP A 66 10.98 -34.58 28.11
N ASN A 67 11.44 -33.35 28.27
CA ASN A 67 12.84 -32.99 28.24
C ASN A 67 13.13 -31.90 29.28
N PRO A 68 14.20 -32.01 30.06
CA PRO A 68 14.49 -31.06 31.14
C PRO A 68 14.76 -29.64 30.70
N LYS A 69 15.09 -29.42 29.41
CA LYS A 69 15.42 -28.09 28.86
C LYS A 69 14.34 -27.58 27.92
N VAL A 70 13.68 -28.45 27.15
CA VAL A 70 12.66 -28.07 26.15
C VAL A 70 11.29 -28.43 26.70
N ASN A 71 10.53 -27.43 27.11
CA ASN A 71 9.22 -27.65 27.76
C ASN A 71 8.10 -27.88 26.72
N PHE A 72 8.13 -27.12 25.63
CA PHE A 72 7.13 -27.16 24.58
C PHE A 72 7.76 -26.97 23.20
N VAL A 73 7.21 -27.68 22.21
CA VAL A 73 7.36 -27.40 20.79
C VAL A 73 5.98 -27.09 20.24
N ASN A 74 5.87 -25.98 19.57
CA ASN A 74 4.59 -25.48 19.04
C ASN A 74 4.65 -25.38 17.53
N PHE A 75 3.55 -25.79 16.90
CA PHE A 75 3.28 -25.59 15.49
C PHE A 75 2.06 -24.68 15.36
N ALA A 76 2.10 -23.70 14.44
CA ALA A 76 0.94 -22.87 14.17
C ALA A 76 0.76 -22.64 12.68
N PHE A 77 -0.50 -22.51 12.28
CA PHE A 77 -0.91 -21.96 11.00
C PHE A 77 -1.81 -20.77 11.25
N ASN A 78 -1.59 -19.67 10.51
CA ASN A 78 -2.39 -18.47 10.62
C ASN A 78 -2.63 -17.85 9.25
N TYR A 79 -3.89 -17.68 8.88
CA TYR A 79 -4.34 -16.76 7.84
C TYR A 79 -4.62 -15.41 8.49
N GLN A 80 -4.07 -14.34 7.94
CA GLN A 80 -4.30 -12.99 8.43
C GLN A 80 -4.33 -11.98 7.29
N LYS A 81 -5.35 -11.11 7.30
CA LYS A 81 -5.36 -9.93 6.45
C LYS A 81 -4.43 -8.87 7.03
N THR A 82 -3.24 -8.73 6.46
CA THR A 82 -2.18 -7.82 6.96
C THR A 82 -2.41 -6.38 6.55
N PHE A 83 -3.04 -6.17 5.40
CA PHE A 83 -3.42 -4.86 4.92
C PHE A 83 -4.76 -4.92 4.20
N ASN A 84 -5.58 -3.86 4.36
CA ASN A 84 -6.84 -3.70 3.66
C ASN A 84 -6.78 -2.38 2.88
N PHE A 85 -6.88 -2.46 1.55
CA PHE A 85 -6.79 -1.33 0.63
C PHE A 85 -8.07 -0.50 0.58
N GLY A 86 -9.21 -1.00 1.09
CA GLY A 86 -10.50 -0.33 1.01
C GLY A 86 -10.41 1.12 1.48
N SER A 87 -10.49 2.06 0.53
CA SER A 87 -10.40 3.49 0.76
C SER A 87 -11.12 4.24 -0.37
N ALA A 88 -11.67 5.40 -0.06
CA ALA A 88 -12.22 6.31 -1.04
C ALA A 88 -11.85 7.75 -0.66
N TYR A 89 -11.50 8.57 -1.64
CA TYR A 89 -11.30 9.99 -1.44
C TYR A 89 -11.61 10.78 -2.69
N TYR A 90 -11.86 12.07 -2.48
CA TYR A 90 -12.12 13.06 -3.50
C TYR A 90 -11.18 14.26 -3.31
N ALA A 91 -10.68 14.80 -4.40
CA ALA A 91 -9.86 16.00 -4.42
C ALA A 91 -10.31 16.92 -5.57
N ASP A 92 -10.47 18.18 -5.30
CA ASP A 92 -10.72 19.22 -6.27
C ASP A 92 -9.71 20.34 -6.12
N ASN A 93 -9.19 20.86 -7.22
CA ASN A 93 -8.20 21.92 -7.21
C ASN A 93 -8.48 22.93 -8.33
N GLY A 94 -8.76 24.17 -7.93
CA GLY A 94 -8.88 25.33 -8.83
C GLY A 94 -7.63 26.17 -8.94
N ASN A 95 -6.50 25.71 -8.34
CA ASN A 95 -5.23 26.44 -8.40
C ASN A 95 -4.12 25.52 -8.98
N LEU A 96 -4.20 25.36 -10.31
CA LEU A 96 -3.27 24.55 -11.09
C LEU A 96 -2.13 25.39 -11.69
N GLY A 97 -2.04 26.67 -11.38
CA GLY A 97 -1.01 27.57 -11.92
C GLY A 97 -1.08 27.76 -13.44
N GLY A 98 -2.22 27.46 -14.05
CA GLY A 98 -2.41 27.48 -15.50
C GLY A 98 -1.95 26.19 -16.19
N LEU A 99 -1.40 25.22 -15.44
CA LEU A 99 -0.98 23.92 -15.98
C LEU A 99 -2.16 22.96 -16.09
N SER A 100 -2.07 22.05 -17.04
CA SER A 100 -3.03 20.98 -17.30
C SER A 100 -2.33 19.61 -17.21
N GLN A 101 -3.08 18.57 -16.92
CA GLN A 101 -2.59 17.20 -17.08
C GLN A 101 -2.13 16.94 -18.53
N ALA A 102 -2.76 17.60 -19.51
CA ALA A 102 -2.38 17.50 -20.92
C ALA A 102 -0.99 18.08 -21.21
N ASP A 103 -0.50 19.04 -20.42
CA ASP A 103 0.88 19.52 -20.53
C ASP A 103 1.89 18.41 -20.17
N GLN A 104 1.58 17.61 -19.12
CA GLN A 104 2.39 16.44 -18.80
C GLN A 104 2.34 15.40 -19.92
N PHE A 105 1.18 15.13 -20.52
CA PHE A 105 1.06 14.20 -21.65
C PHE A 105 1.88 14.66 -22.85
N ALA A 106 1.79 15.93 -23.22
CA ALA A 106 2.58 16.50 -24.31
C ALA A 106 4.09 16.41 -24.03
N SER A 107 4.50 16.66 -22.79
CA SER A 107 5.90 16.54 -22.36
C SER A 107 6.39 15.08 -22.41
N LEU A 108 5.57 14.11 -21.98
CA LEU A 108 5.88 12.67 -22.10
C LEU A 108 6.00 12.25 -23.57
N ALA A 109 5.06 12.71 -24.43
CA ALA A 109 5.11 12.45 -25.85
C ALA A 109 6.41 13.01 -26.50
N ASN A 110 6.81 14.22 -26.16
CA ASN A 110 8.07 14.78 -26.63
C ASN A 110 9.31 14.01 -26.19
N SER A 111 9.25 13.37 -25.00
CA SER A 111 10.40 12.65 -24.43
C SER A 111 10.48 11.19 -24.89
N TYR A 112 9.34 10.53 -25.07
CA TYR A 112 9.24 9.07 -25.22
C TYR A 112 8.43 8.62 -26.44
N TYR A 113 8.21 9.51 -27.43
CA TYR A 113 7.47 9.15 -28.63
C TYR A 113 8.11 7.96 -29.35
N ASP A 114 7.37 6.87 -29.47
CA ASP A 114 7.67 5.73 -30.33
C ASP A 114 6.44 5.43 -31.20
N GLU A 115 6.55 5.61 -32.49
CA GLU A 115 5.45 5.45 -33.46
C GLU A 115 4.73 4.09 -33.32
N LYS A 116 5.45 3.04 -32.92
CA LYS A 116 4.89 1.69 -32.79
C LYS A 116 4.07 1.47 -31.51
N ASN A 117 4.48 2.12 -30.41
CA ASN A 117 3.92 1.87 -29.07
C ASN A 117 3.13 3.06 -28.54
N PHE A 118 3.10 4.18 -29.24
CA PHE A 118 2.52 5.43 -28.77
C PHE A 118 1.07 5.29 -28.31
N GLY A 119 0.23 4.54 -29.04
CA GLY A 119 -1.18 4.36 -28.69
C GLY A 119 -1.45 3.45 -27.50
N TYR A 120 -0.45 2.74 -26.99
CA TYR A 120 -0.61 1.83 -25.85
C TYR A 120 -0.37 2.50 -24.49
N ALA A 121 0.33 3.61 -24.46
CA ALA A 121 0.53 4.40 -23.25
C ALA A 121 -0.58 5.43 -23.06
N LEU A 122 -0.86 5.81 -21.80
CA LEU A 122 -1.92 6.76 -21.47
C LEU A 122 -1.72 8.12 -22.19
N TYR A 123 -0.48 8.61 -22.29
CA TYR A 123 -0.20 9.86 -23.00
C TYR A 123 -0.51 9.78 -24.50
N GLY A 124 -0.25 8.64 -25.15
CA GLY A 124 -0.62 8.43 -26.56
C GLY A 124 -2.13 8.30 -26.76
N ALA A 125 -2.82 7.62 -25.82
CA ALA A 125 -4.29 7.58 -25.81
C ALA A 125 -4.89 8.99 -25.66
N ALA A 126 -4.30 9.83 -24.80
CA ALA A 126 -4.72 11.23 -24.65
C ALA A 126 -4.54 12.06 -25.93
N TYR A 127 -3.49 11.80 -26.71
CA TYR A 127 -3.32 12.42 -28.04
C TYR A 127 -4.42 11.97 -29.00
N ASN A 128 -4.71 10.69 -29.08
CA ASN A 128 -5.77 10.15 -29.92
C ASN A 128 -7.16 10.66 -29.53
N ALA A 129 -7.33 11.07 -28.26
CA ALA A 129 -8.53 11.73 -27.75
C ALA A 129 -8.50 13.27 -27.89
N TYR A 130 -7.56 13.81 -28.62
CA TYR A 130 -7.38 15.24 -28.90
C TYR A 130 -7.19 16.09 -27.64
N LEU A 131 -6.58 15.56 -26.59
CA LEU A 131 -6.33 16.34 -25.37
C LEU A 131 -5.15 17.31 -25.52
N TYR A 132 -4.29 17.11 -26.51
CA TYR A 132 -3.17 17.98 -26.87
C TYR A 132 -2.84 17.80 -28.36
N GLU A 133 -2.01 18.66 -28.92
CA GLU A 133 -1.76 18.79 -30.34
C GLU A 133 -0.28 18.57 -30.68
N GLN A 134 0.00 18.43 -31.99
CA GLN A 134 1.36 18.34 -32.52
C GLN A 134 1.54 19.37 -33.64
N ASP A 135 2.66 20.09 -33.63
CA ASP A 135 3.11 20.97 -34.71
C ASP A 135 4.53 20.60 -35.18
N GLU A 136 5.14 21.45 -36.01
CA GLU A 136 6.51 21.25 -36.50
C GLU A 136 7.58 21.24 -35.37
N LYS A 137 7.27 21.77 -34.20
CA LYS A 137 8.18 21.84 -33.05
C LYS A 137 8.00 20.70 -32.07
N GLY A 138 6.92 19.93 -32.17
CA GLY A 138 6.60 18.80 -31.31
C GLY A 138 5.18 18.84 -30.72
N PHE A 139 4.95 18.09 -29.66
CA PHE A 139 3.67 18.02 -28.98
C PHE A 139 3.51 19.17 -27.99
N TYR A 140 2.34 19.77 -27.95
CA TYR A 140 2.01 20.88 -27.04
C TYR A 140 0.53 20.88 -26.66
N ASN A 141 0.20 21.53 -25.53
CA ASN A 141 -1.16 21.72 -25.09
C ASN A 141 -1.59 23.18 -25.25
N PRO A 142 -2.63 23.49 -26.08
CA PRO A 142 -3.10 24.84 -26.26
C PRO A 142 -4.03 25.37 -25.16
N TYR A 143 -4.42 24.50 -24.21
CA TYR A 143 -5.41 24.82 -23.18
C TYR A 143 -4.77 25.01 -21.81
N SER A 144 -5.35 25.93 -21.01
CA SER A 144 -4.99 26.16 -19.62
C SER A 144 -6.07 25.62 -18.69
N ALA A 145 -5.70 24.80 -17.74
CA ALA A 145 -6.64 24.23 -16.79
C ALA A 145 -7.11 25.27 -15.77
N GLN A 146 -8.42 25.28 -15.50
CA GLN A 146 -9.08 26.13 -14.54
C GLN A 146 -9.41 25.38 -13.25
N LEU A 147 -9.83 24.13 -13.39
CA LEU A 147 -10.28 23.29 -12.29
C LEU A 147 -10.05 21.83 -12.66
N ASN A 148 -9.56 21.05 -11.70
CA ASN A 148 -9.66 19.60 -11.79
C ASN A 148 -10.49 19.01 -10.65
N ARG A 149 -11.08 17.85 -10.92
CA ARG A 149 -11.78 17.01 -9.93
C ARG A 149 -11.24 15.59 -10.07
N PHE A 150 -10.91 15.01 -8.95
CA PHE A 150 -10.40 13.65 -8.89
C PHE A 150 -11.13 12.84 -7.84
N SER A 151 -11.58 11.67 -8.22
CA SER A 151 -12.10 10.67 -7.31
C SER A 151 -11.26 9.39 -7.39
N ASN A 152 -11.05 8.77 -6.25
CA ASN A 152 -10.34 7.51 -6.14
C ASN A 152 -11.09 6.56 -5.22
N TYR A 153 -11.21 5.35 -5.68
CA TYR A 153 -11.76 4.24 -4.94
C TYR A 153 -10.83 3.05 -5.04
N THR A 154 -10.43 2.50 -3.88
CA THR A 154 -9.58 1.31 -3.82
C THR A 154 -10.24 0.19 -3.04
N SER A 155 -9.94 -1.04 -3.41
CA SER A 155 -10.39 -2.25 -2.73
C SER A 155 -9.32 -3.34 -2.74
N GLY A 156 -9.63 -4.47 -2.09
CA GLY A 156 -8.71 -5.59 -1.98
C GLY A 156 -7.90 -5.61 -0.70
N SER A 157 -6.92 -6.48 -0.63
CA SER A 157 -6.13 -6.71 0.60
C SER A 157 -4.81 -7.44 0.32
N ILE A 158 -3.89 -7.36 1.29
CA ILE A 158 -2.76 -8.29 1.39
C ILE A 158 -3.11 -9.32 2.44
N GLN A 159 -3.04 -10.60 2.08
CA GLN A 159 -3.39 -11.75 2.91
C GLN A 159 -2.13 -12.56 3.15
N ALA A 160 -1.78 -12.78 4.42
CA ALA A 160 -0.66 -13.62 4.81
C ALA A 160 -1.14 -15.00 5.28
N TYR A 161 -0.45 -16.02 4.84
CA TYR A 161 -0.57 -17.42 5.24
C TYR A 161 0.75 -17.80 5.90
N ASP A 162 0.78 -17.84 7.22
CA ASP A 162 1.97 -18.06 8.01
C ASP A 162 2.00 -19.48 8.57
N ILE A 163 3.11 -20.20 8.36
CA ILE A 163 3.42 -21.47 9.02
C ILE A 163 4.54 -21.20 10.01
N ASN A 164 4.31 -21.52 11.29
CA ASN A 164 5.24 -21.25 12.36
C ASN A 164 5.67 -22.51 13.09
N PHE A 165 6.96 -22.56 13.41
CA PHE A 165 7.58 -23.51 14.33
C PHE A 165 8.26 -22.73 15.44
N SER A 166 7.95 -23.06 16.68
CA SER A 166 8.52 -22.39 17.83
C SER A 166 8.73 -23.32 19.02
N THR A 167 9.63 -22.93 19.89
CA THR A 167 9.98 -23.73 21.05
C THR A 167 10.15 -22.88 22.30
N ASN A 168 9.88 -23.50 23.43
CA ASN A 168 10.07 -22.95 24.77
C ASN A 168 11.21 -23.72 25.46
N ILE A 169 12.27 -23.01 25.78
CA ILE A 169 13.45 -23.54 26.44
C ILE A 169 13.49 -23.02 27.87
N SER A 170 13.25 -23.90 28.83
CA SER A 170 13.34 -23.63 30.28
C SER A 170 12.46 -22.45 30.76
N ASP A 171 11.34 -22.16 30.05
CA ASP A 171 10.47 -20.99 30.28
C ASP A 171 11.21 -19.64 30.32
N ARG A 172 12.42 -19.60 29.82
CA ARG A 172 13.30 -18.43 29.81
C ARG A 172 13.62 -17.94 28.41
N TYR A 173 13.85 -18.86 27.47
CA TYR A 173 14.14 -18.56 26.08
C TYR A 173 13.07 -19.14 25.18
N TYR A 174 12.55 -18.32 24.27
CA TYR A 174 11.61 -18.74 23.26
C TYR A 174 12.20 -18.40 21.89
N VAL A 175 12.15 -19.33 20.97
CA VAL A 175 12.68 -19.17 19.61
C VAL A 175 11.60 -19.60 18.63
N GLY A 176 11.48 -18.89 17.54
CA GLY A 176 10.48 -19.18 16.51
C GLY A 176 10.96 -18.81 15.12
N LEU A 177 10.46 -19.57 14.16
CA LEU A 177 10.63 -19.37 12.74
C LEU A 177 9.25 -19.41 12.08
N THR A 178 8.98 -18.44 11.19
CA THR A 178 7.76 -18.40 10.38
C THR A 178 8.14 -18.32 8.91
N ILE A 179 7.51 -19.16 8.10
CA ILE A 179 7.50 -19.03 6.65
C ILE A 179 6.16 -18.43 6.26
N GLY A 180 6.19 -17.26 5.64
CA GLY A 180 5.01 -16.50 5.23
C GLY A 180 4.84 -16.52 3.73
N ALA A 181 3.60 -16.78 3.29
CA ALA A 181 3.15 -16.64 1.93
C ALA A 181 2.13 -15.49 1.88
N ASN A 182 2.31 -14.53 0.99
CA ASN A 182 1.48 -13.34 0.91
C ASN A 182 0.79 -13.29 -0.44
N ASN A 183 -0.54 -13.20 -0.44
CA ASN A 183 -1.34 -12.95 -1.63
C ASN A 183 -1.72 -11.46 -1.66
N VAL A 184 -1.54 -10.84 -2.81
CA VAL A 184 -1.91 -9.44 -3.07
C VAL A 184 -3.10 -9.44 -4.03
N ASP A 185 -4.12 -8.69 -3.66
CA ASP A 185 -5.28 -8.39 -4.47
C ASP A 185 -5.62 -6.92 -4.25
N TYR A 186 -5.51 -6.11 -5.31
CA TYR A 186 -5.69 -4.66 -5.28
C TYR A 186 -6.42 -4.21 -6.52
N ASP A 187 -7.55 -3.55 -6.32
CA ASP A 187 -8.30 -2.86 -7.35
C ASP A 187 -8.33 -1.37 -7.04
N ARG A 188 -8.14 -0.57 -8.07
CA ARG A 188 -8.26 0.89 -8.03
C ARG A 188 -9.13 1.36 -9.17
N PHE A 189 -10.13 2.18 -8.87
CA PHE A 189 -10.87 2.96 -9.83
C PHE A 189 -10.59 4.44 -9.58
N THR A 190 -10.31 5.18 -10.64
CA THR A 190 -10.11 6.64 -10.60
C THR A 190 -10.94 7.31 -11.68
N SER A 191 -11.45 8.50 -11.37
CA SER A 191 -12.06 9.40 -12.34
C SER A 191 -11.41 10.77 -12.20
N TYR A 192 -10.82 11.27 -13.26
CA TYR A 192 -10.17 12.57 -13.34
C TYR A 192 -10.90 13.43 -14.36
N THR A 193 -11.42 14.57 -13.96
CA THR A 193 -12.09 15.53 -14.84
C THR A 193 -11.35 16.86 -14.79
N GLU A 194 -11.12 17.49 -15.93
CA GLU A 194 -10.45 18.78 -16.04
C GLU A 194 -11.27 19.74 -16.91
N GLU A 195 -11.47 20.96 -16.40
CA GLU A 195 -12.08 22.08 -17.11
C GLU A 195 -10.98 23.00 -17.63
N ARG A 196 -10.94 23.24 -18.95
CA ARG A 196 -9.85 23.94 -19.64
C ARG A 196 -10.34 25.00 -20.59
N ASN A 197 -9.55 26.10 -20.71
CA ASN A 197 -9.82 27.16 -21.65
C ASN A 197 -8.54 27.46 -22.47
N SER A 198 -8.70 27.80 -23.75
CA SER A 198 -7.63 28.36 -24.58
C SER A 198 -7.58 29.89 -24.50
N SER A 199 -6.48 30.48 -24.94
CA SER A 199 -6.30 31.93 -25.03
C SER A 199 -7.24 32.62 -26.01
N ASP A 200 -7.79 31.90 -26.96
CA ASP A 200 -8.79 32.38 -27.94
C ASP A 200 -10.24 32.26 -27.41
N GLY A 201 -10.44 31.72 -26.19
CA GLY A 201 -11.73 31.54 -25.57
C GLY A 201 -12.40 30.20 -25.84
N SER A 202 -11.77 29.31 -26.63
CA SER A 202 -12.26 27.94 -26.79
C SER A 202 -12.17 27.17 -25.48
N ILE A 203 -13.09 26.22 -25.26
CA ILE A 203 -13.21 25.41 -24.06
C ILE A 203 -13.07 23.96 -24.46
N GLN A 204 -12.29 23.22 -23.67
CA GLN A 204 -12.24 21.77 -23.78
C GLN A 204 -12.23 21.13 -22.39
N ASP A 205 -13.32 20.45 -22.07
CA ASP A 205 -13.44 19.64 -20.86
C ASP A 205 -13.23 18.16 -21.21
N TYR A 206 -12.55 17.44 -20.35
CA TYR A 206 -12.39 16.01 -20.52
C TYR A 206 -12.45 15.25 -19.20
N THR A 207 -12.70 13.96 -19.32
CA THR A 207 -12.67 13.02 -18.19
C THR A 207 -11.85 11.79 -18.58
N ILE A 208 -11.01 11.33 -17.69
CA ILE A 208 -10.31 10.05 -17.78
C ILE A 208 -10.78 9.17 -16.63
N ASP A 209 -11.50 8.11 -16.98
CA ASP A 209 -11.84 7.03 -16.05
C ASP A 209 -10.83 5.89 -16.21
N ALA A 210 -10.28 5.40 -15.11
CA ALA A 210 -9.29 4.34 -15.17
C ALA A 210 -9.50 3.28 -14.08
N VAL A 211 -9.25 2.03 -14.47
CA VAL A 211 -9.19 0.88 -13.57
C VAL A 211 -7.77 0.33 -13.57
N GLN A 212 -7.23 0.07 -12.39
CA GLN A 212 -5.98 -0.64 -12.21
C GLN A 212 -6.19 -1.81 -11.26
N ARG A 213 -5.73 -2.99 -11.67
CA ARG A 213 -5.73 -4.21 -10.85
C ARG A 213 -4.30 -4.68 -10.65
N ILE A 214 -3.93 -4.98 -9.42
CA ILE A 214 -2.64 -5.59 -9.11
C ILE A 214 -2.91 -6.85 -8.33
N SER A 215 -2.44 -7.97 -8.84
CA SER A 215 -2.55 -9.28 -8.19
C SER A 215 -1.21 -9.99 -8.17
N GLY A 216 -1.05 -10.92 -7.24
CA GLY A 216 0.14 -11.75 -7.23
C GLY A 216 0.47 -12.30 -5.86
N PHE A 217 1.63 -12.90 -5.79
CA PHE A 217 2.05 -13.70 -4.66
C PHE A 217 3.49 -13.39 -4.25
N GLY A 218 3.76 -13.48 -2.95
CA GLY A 218 5.10 -13.28 -2.40
C GLY A 218 5.40 -14.18 -1.22
N ILE A 219 6.67 -14.41 -0.97
CA ILE A 219 7.15 -15.22 0.16
C ILE A 219 8.14 -14.42 1.00
N ASN A 220 8.14 -14.69 2.31
CA ASN A 220 9.14 -14.18 3.26
C ASN A 220 9.39 -15.17 4.38
N VAL A 221 10.44 -14.91 5.16
CA VAL A 221 10.77 -15.67 6.36
C VAL A 221 10.96 -14.70 7.51
N LYS A 222 10.43 -15.06 8.68
CA LYS A 222 10.58 -14.32 9.94
C LYS A 222 11.26 -15.19 10.96
N ALA A 223 12.28 -14.69 11.62
CA ALA A 223 12.93 -15.35 12.76
C ALA A 223 12.82 -14.45 13.99
N GLY A 224 12.50 -15.05 15.13
CA GLY A 224 12.31 -14.29 16.36
C GLY A 224 12.79 -15.01 17.60
N THR A 225 13.10 -14.23 18.62
CA THR A 225 13.40 -14.72 19.96
C THR A 225 12.71 -13.85 21.02
N ILE A 226 12.36 -14.47 22.13
CA ILE A 226 11.94 -13.77 23.35
C ILE A 226 12.76 -14.32 24.51
N ILE A 227 13.27 -13.43 25.31
CA ILE A 227 14.14 -13.75 26.46
C ILE A 227 13.53 -13.15 27.73
N ARG A 228 13.54 -13.89 28.81
CA ARG A 228 13.33 -13.40 30.18
C ARG A 228 14.70 -13.18 30.81
N PRO A 229 15.23 -11.94 30.82
CA PRO A 229 16.61 -11.68 31.24
C PRO A 229 16.81 -11.89 32.74
N ILE A 230 15.78 -11.67 33.53
CA ILE A 230 15.82 -11.80 35.00
C ILE A 230 14.99 -13.03 35.37
N GLU A 231 15.59 -13.94 36.12
CA GLU A 231 14.93 -15.15 36.65
C GLU A 231 13.80 -14.71 37.60
N ASP A 232 12.69 -15.42 37.57
CA ASP A 232 11.46 -15.14 38.36
C ASP A 232 10.81 -13.76 38.10
N ASN A 233 11.33 -12.95 37.16
CA ASN A 233 10.72 -11.70 36.76
C ASN A 233 9.91 -11.89 35.46
N PRO A 234 8.67 -11.40 35.38
CA PRO A 234 7.85 -11.51 34.16
C PRO A 234 8.30 -10.61 33.01
N PHE A 235 9.29 -9.76 33.19
CA PHE A 235 9.84 -8.88 32.15
C PHE A 235 10.46 -9.69 31.01
N ARG A 236 10.16 -9.30 29.78
CA ARG A 236 10.59 -9.98 28.56
C ARG A 236 11.08 -8.97 27.53
N VAL A 237 12.06 -9.41 26.75
CA VAL A 237 12.60 -8.68 25.59
C VAL A 237 12.48 -9.60 24.39
N GLY A 238 11.93 -9.08 23.30
CA GLY A 238 11.78 -9.80 22.04
C GLY A 238 12.59 -9.12 20.94
N LEU A 239 13.19 -9.93 20.08
CA LEU A 239 13.87 -9.50 18.85
C LEU A 239 13.28 -10.27 17.68
N THR A 240 13.07 -9.60 16.54
CA THR A 240 12.58 -10.22 15.32
C THR A 240 13.30 -9.62 14.13
N VAL A 241 13.65 -10.48 13.19
CA VAL A 241 14.14 -10.10 11.86
C VAL A 241 13.24 -10.76 10.83
N GLU A 242 12.81 -9.98 9.86
CA GLU A 242 12.00 -10.42 8.72
C GLU A 242 12.76 -10.13 7.43
N THR A 243 12.89 -11.16 6.59
CA THR A 243 13.51 -11.01 5.27
C THR A 243 12.66 -10.08 4.39
N PRO A 244 13.21 -9.59 3.29
CA PRO A 244 12.39 -9.06 2.21
C PRO A 244 11.27 -10.05 1.85
N THR A 245 10.12 -9.50 1.45
CA THR A 245 9.12 -10.28 0.72
C THR A 245 9.45 -10.20 -0.76
N TRP A 246 9.61 -11.34 -1.39
CA TRP A 246 9.82 -11.45 -2.83
C TRP A 246 8.46 -11.70 -3.48
N TYR A 247 7.93 -10.66 -4.09
CA TYR A 247 6.66 -10.70 -4.81
C TYR A 247 6.88 -10.92 -6.30
N SER A 248 6.02 -11.72 -6.92
CA SER A 248 5.74 -11.75 -8.35
C SER A 248 4.35 -11.18 -8.54
N LEU A 249 4.23 -10.07 -9.26
CA LEU A 249 3.01 -9.28 -9.39
C LEU A 249 2.67 -9.07 -10.85
N LYS A 250 1.37 -9.03 -11.13
CA LYS A 250 0.79 -8.59 -12.39
C LYS A 250 -0.03 -7.33 -12.14
N SER A 251 0.18 -6.30 -12.96
CA SER A 251 -0.59 -5.06 -12.97
C SER A 251 -1.30 -4.91 -14.31
N ASP A 252 -2.61 -4.80 -14.29
CA ASP A 252 -3.45 -4.50 -15.44
C ASP A 252 -3.95 -3.06 -15.30
N ALA A 253 -3.90 -2.26 -16.35
CA ALA A 253 -4.42 -0.90 -16.38
C ALA A 253 -5.30 -0.69 -17.63
N VAL A 254 -6.50 -0.18 -17.40
CA VAL A 254 -7.48 0.14 -18.45
C VAL A 254 -8.01 1.55 -18.20
N TRP A 255 -8.23 2.31 -19.26
CA TRP A 255 -8.77 3.67 -19.15
C TRP A 255 -9.73 3.99 -20.29
N ASP A 256 -10.72 4.84 -20.00
CA ASP A 256 -11.61 5.47 -20.97
C ASP A 256 -11.41 6.99 -20.91
N ILE A 257 -11.27 7.62 -22.07
CA ILE A 257 -11.07 9.07 -22.20
C ILE A 257 -12.26 9.68 -22.91
N TRP A 258 -12.92 10.63 -22.23
CA TRP A 258 -14.09 11.34 -22.71
C TRP A 258 -13.74 12.80 -22.93
N SER A 259 -13.77 13.26 -24.18
CA SER A 259 -13.63 14.67 -24.52
C SER A 259 -14.85 15.11 -25.34
N LYS A 260 -15.54 16.15 -24.90
CA LYS A 260 -16.78 16.61 -25.57
C LYS A 260 -16.49 17.44 -26.81
N TYR A 261 -15.43 18.23 -26.77
CA TYR A 261 -15.07 19.12 -27.82
C TYR A 261 -13.56 19.12 -28.05
N TYR A 262 -13.13 19.28 -29.29
CA TYR A 262 -11.80 19.73 -29.59
C TYR A 262 -11.87 20.92 -30.51
N TYR A 263 -10.89 21.81 -30.44
CA TYR A 263 -10.78 22.96 -31.33
C TYR A 263 -10.04 22.55 -32.61
N ASP A 264 -10.72 22.63 -33.78
CA ASP A 264 -10.09 22.39 -35.05
C ASP A 264 -9.39 23.67 -35.51
N SER A 265 -8.07 23.66 -35.49
CA SER A 265 -7.24 24.82 -35.89
C SER A 265 -7.34 25.19 -37.37
N GLU A 266 -7.75 24.27 -38.24
CA GLU A 266 -7.94 24.54 -39.67
C GLU A 266 -9.28 25.24 -39.92
N THR A 267 -10.34 24.74 -39.35
CA THR A 267 -11.69 25.30 -39.49
C THR A 267 -11.99 26.44 -38.50
N LYS A 268 -11.16 26.62 -37.49
CA LYS A 268 -11.33 27.55 -36.34
C LYS A 268 -12.69 27.39 -35.64
N GLN A 269 -13.14 26.18 -35.47
CA GLN A 269 -14.40 25.85 -34.85
C GLN A 269 -14.21 24.72 -33.80
N ASP A 270 -15.05 24.78 -32.79
CA ASP A 270 -15.17 23.66 -31.86
C ASP A 270 -15.92 22.52 -32.53
N VAL A 271 -15.30 21.34 -32.55
CA VAL A 271 -15.90 20.11 -33.10
C VAL A 271 -16.38 19.26 -31.97
N TYR A 272 -17.67 18.94 -31.98
CA TYR A 272 -18.26 18.02 -31.00
C TYR A 272 -17.81 16.59 -31.28
N LEU A 273 -17.25 15.95 -30.26
CA LEU A 273 -16.90 14.54 -30.30
C LEU A 273 -18.08 13.74 -29.72
N PRO A 274 -18.55 12.68 -30.38
CA PRO A 274 -19.57 11.80 -29.83
C PRO A 274 -19.04 11.11 -28.58
N ASP A 275 -19.95 10.82 -27.65
CA ASP A 275 -19.66 9.98 -26.50
C ASP A 275 -19.02 8.66 -26.96
N ASP A 276 -18.04 8.15 -26.30
CA ASP A 276 -17.26 6.95 -26.68
C ASP A 276 -16.17 7.15 -27.76
N TYR A 277 -15.65 8.33 -27.95
CA TYR A 277 -14.69 8.60 -29.00
C TYR A 277 -13.38 7.79 -28.90
N TYR A 278 -12.91 7.52 -27.69
CA TYR A 278 -11.73 6.68 -27.48
C TYR A 278 -11.97 5.61 -26.43
N LYS A 279 -11.91 4.34 -26.89
CA LYS A 279 -11.91 3.16 -26.02
C LYS A 279 -10.53 2.51 -26.02
N HIS A 280 -10.15 2.07 -24.85
CA HIS A 280 -8.93 1.33 -24.64
C HIS A 280 -8.78 0.13 -25.60
N PRO A 281 -7.57 -0.18 -26.12
CA PRO A 281 -7.28 -1.45 -26.76
C PRO A 281 -7.55 -2.63 -25.82
N SER A 282 -7.92 -3.76 -26.36
CA SER A 282 -8.44 -4.95 -25.64
C SER A 282 -7.72 -5.27 -24.33
N GLU A 283 -8.50 -5.66 -23.30
CA GLU A 283 -8.05 -6.02 -21.95
C GLU A 283 -6.93 -7.08 -21.90
N ASP A 284 -6.73 -7.83 -22.98
CA ASP A 284 -5.81 -8.98 -23.00
C ASP A 284 -4.34 -8.60 -23.16
N ASP A 285 -4.00 -7.38 -23.63
CA ASP A 285 -2.64 -7.03 -24.04
C ASP A 285 -1.96 -5.97 -23.17
N ASN A 286 -2.68 -5.30 -22.24
CA ASN A 286 -2.14 -4.21 -21.45
C ASN A 286 -1.87 -4.57 -20.00
N TYR A 287 -0.91 -5.45 -19.76
CA TYR A 287 -0.47 -5.80 -18.42
C TYR A 287 1.05 -5.81 -18.27
N LEU A 288 1.49 -5.49 -17.08
CA LEU A 288 2.89 -5.55 -16.67
C LEU A 288 3.09 -6.68 -15.67
N GLU A 289 3.97 -7.64 -15.97
CA GLU A 289 4.50 -8.58 -15.00
C GLU A 289 5.81 -8.09 -14.43
N TYR A 290 5.87 -7.97 -13.11
CA TYR A 290 7.07 -7.47 -12.42
C TYR A 290 7.32 -8.19 -11.09
N ASN A 291 8.56 -8.12 -10.66
CA ASN A 291 8.97 -8.63 -9.36
C ASN A 291 9.29 -7.45 -8.43
N LEU A 292 8.71 -7.47 -7.24
CA LEU A 292 8.97 -6.47 -6.21
C LEU A 292 9.60 -7.14 -4.99
N ARG A 293 10.78 -6.67 -4.60
CA ARG A 293 11.44 -7.06 -3.36
C ARG A 293 11.32 -5.93 -2.34
N THR A 294 10.63 -6.19 -1.22
CA THR A 294 10.50 -5.23 -0.11
C THR A 294 11.79 -5.15 0.71
N PRO A 295 11.95 -4.16 1.61
CA PRO A 295 13.12 -4.11 2.49
C PRO A 295 13.08 -5.16 3.60
N TRP A 296 14.23 -5.41 4.22
CA TRP A 296 14.32 -6.08 5.51
C TRP A 296 13.57 -5.30 6.58
N ARG A 297 12.99 -6.01 7.56
CA ARG A 297 12.37 -5.42 8.75
C ARG A 297 13.02 -5.97 9.99
N ALA A 298 13.30 -5.09 10.95
CA ALA A 298 13.80 -5.45 12.26
C ALA A 298 12.85 -4.91 13.34
N ARG A 299 12.57 -5.73 14.36
CA ARG A 299 11.70 -5.36 15.48
C ARG A 299 12.38 -5.64 16.80
N VAL A 300 12.22 -4.73 17.73
CA VAL A 300 12.59 -4.89 19.14
C VAL A 300 11.33 -4.68 19.96
N SER A 301 11.08 -5.54 20.89
CA SER A 301 9.91 -5.45 21.76
C SER A 301 10.27 -5.70 23.21
N MET A 302 9.53 -5.10 24.11
CA MET A 302 9.62 -5.35 25.54
C MET A 302 8.22 -5.38 26.15
N GLY A 303 8.07 -6.12 27.23
CA GLY A 303 6.81 -6.20 27.91
C GLY A 303 6.92 -6.96 29.23
N SER A 304 5.93 -6.75 30.06
CA SER A 304 5.85 -7.41 31.37
C SER A 304 4.40 -7.57 31.80
N THR A 305 4.20 -8.46 32.75
CA THR A 305 2.94 -8.59 33.48
C THR A 305 3.17 -8.22 34.94
N VAL A 306 2.21 -7.51 35.53
CA VAL A 306 2.20 -7.24 36.97
C VAL A 306 1.09 -8.08 37.56
N ASP A 307 1.48 -9.11 38.29
CA ASP A 307 0.59 -10.15 38.82
C ASP A 307 -0.32 -10.70 37.69
N ARG A 308 -1.60 -10.91 38.01
CA ARG A 308 -2.63 -11.33 37.04
C ARG A 308 -3.48 -10.16 36.50
N TYR A 309 -3.24 -8.94 37.00
CA TYR A 309 -4.15 -7.82 36.78
C TYR A 309 -3.73 -6.91 35.60
N PHE A 310 -2.45 -6.78 35.33
CA PHE A 310 -1.97 -5.82 34.39
C PHE A 310 -0.87 -6.39 33.48
N ALA A 311 -0.95 -6.09 32.18
CA ALA A 311 0.13 -6.37 31.23
C ALA A 311 0.37 -5.14 30.37
N TRP A 312 1.65 -4.93 29.99
CA TRP A 312 2.04 -3.88 29.06
C TRP A 312 3.07 -4.38 28.06
N GLY A 313 3.02 -3.82 26.86
CA GLY A 313 3.99 -4.12 25.81
C GLY A 313 4.30 -2.89 24.99
N VAL A 314 5.56 -2.79 24.55
CA VAL A 314 6.06 -1.78 23.62
C VAL A 314 6.84 -2.49 22.52
N GLU A 315 6.66 -2.07 21.29
CA GLU A 315 7.36 -2.60 20.12
C GLU A 315 7.82 -1.46 19.21
N TYR A 316 9.05 -1.55 18.74
CA TYR A 316 9.61 -0.67 17.73
C TYR A 316 10.00 -1.51 16.50
N GLU A 317 9.57 -1.05 15.31
CA GLU A 317 9.92 -1.66 14.02
C GLU A 317 10.57 -0.62 13.12
N TYR A 318 11.56 -1.06 12.35
CA TYR A 318 12.20 -0.27 11.30
C TYR A 318 12.25 -1.03 9.98
N ALA A 319 11.89 -0.32 8.88
CA ALA A 319 12.00 -0.81 7.51
C ALA A 319 12.39 0.33 6.57
N ASN A 320 13.40 0.16 5.72
CA ASN A 320 13.85 1.21 4.80
C ASN A 320 13.26 1.02 3.41
N TYR A 321 12.13 1.69 3.13
CA TYR A 321 11.41 1.57 1.85
C TYR A 321 12.16 2.15 0.65
N GLY A 322 13.14 3.04 0.85
CA GLY A 322 14.06 3.46 -0.20
C GLY A 322 14.94 2.33 -0.76
N LYS A 323 14.91 1.13 -0.13
CA LYS A 323 15.57 -0.09 -0.60
C LYS A 323 14.62 -1.07 -1.29
N ASN A 324 13.39 -0.68 -1.59
CA ASN A 324 12.54 -1.44 -2.48
C ASN A 324 13.26 -1.65 -3.82
N HIS A 325 13.07 -2.83 -4.40
CA HIS A 325 13.71 -3.16 -5.66
C HIS A 325 12.71 -3.78 -6.62
N MET A 326 12.54 -3.12 -7.76
CA MET A 326 11.69 -3.57 -8.85
C MET A 326 12.54 -4.17 -9.98
N SER A 327 12.05 -5.24 -10.58
CA SER A 327 12.63 -5.88 -11.76
C SER A 327 11.52 -6.54 -12.56
N TYR A 328 11.73 -6.73 -13.85
CA TYR A 328 10.83 -7.43 -14.77
C TYR A 328 11.56 -8.58 -15.47
N SER A 329 10.82 -9.45 -16.13
CA SER A 329 11.37 -10.57 -16.85
C SER A 329 11.27 -10.31 -18.34
N ASP A 330 12.41 -10.07 -18.99
CA ASP A 330 12.50 -9.99 -20.44
C ASP A 330 12.70 -11.37 -21.03
N TYR A 331 12.12 -11.59 -22.19
CA TYR A 331 12.35 -12.77 -22.98
C TYR A 331 13.45 -12.50 -24.00
N GLU A 332 14.61 -13.11 -23.79
CA GLU A 332 15.76 -12.98 -24.68
C GLU A 332 15.98 -14.28 -25.47
N TYR A 333 16.48 -14.16 -26.68
CA TYR A 333 16.94 -15.29 -27.50
C TYR A 333 18.45 -15.39 -27.40
N ASP A 334 18.96 -16.59 -27.17
CA ASP A 334 20.38 -16.85 -27.28
C ASP A 334 20.82 -16.88 -28.78
N SER A 335 22.11 -16.92 -29.01
CA SER A 335 22.66 -16.97 -30.35
C SER A 335 22.31 -18.25 -31.16
N TRP A 336 21.69 -19.24 -30.49
CA TRP A 336 21.26 -20.52 -31.07
C TRP A 336 19.75 -20.59 -31.27
N GLY A 337 19.02 -19.49 -31.02
CA GLY A 337 17.58 -19.39 -31.13
C GLY A 337 16.79 -20.00 -29.96
N GLY A 338 17.49 -20.39 -28.88
CA GLY A 338 16.87 -20.78 -27.62
C GLY A 338 16.38 -19.54 -26.84
N GLY A 339 15.09 -19.51 -26.52
CA GLY A 339 14.54 -18.41 -25.72
C GLY A 339 14.72 -18.68 -24.22
N TYR A 340 15.08 -17.64 -23.46
CA TYR A 340 15.14 -17.70 -21.99
C TYR A 340 14.64 -16.41 -21.35
N HIS A 341 14.09 -16.53 -20.14
CA HIS A 341 13.69 -15.37 -19.34
C HIS A 341 14.90 -14.81 -18.60
N ARG A 342 15.22 -13.54 -18.87
CA ARG A 342 16.22 -12.79 -18.11
C ARG A 342 15.54 -11.79 -17.18
N ARG A 343 15.92 -11.82 -15.91
CA ARG A 343 15.46 -10.83 -14.95
C ARG A 343 16.30 -9.56 -15.08
N THR A 344 15.65 -8.47 -15.48
CA THR A 344 16.25 -7.15 -15.65
C THR A 344 15.80 -6.22 -14.52
N SER A 345 16.77 -5.56 -13.88
CA SER A 345 16.49 -4.58 -12.82
C SER A 345 15.99 -3.27 -13.43
N ASP A 346 14.85 -2.78 -12.97
CA ASP A 346 14.34 -1.48 -13.32
C ASP A 346 15.14 -0.39 -12.59
N LYS A 347 16.22 0.05 -13.21
CA LYS A 347 17.18 1.00 -12.60
C LYS A 347 16.52 2.34 -12.32
N ALA A 348 15.75 2.88 -13.28
CA ALA A 348 15.13 4.18 -13.17
C ALA A 348 14.09 4.22 -12.04
N MET A 349 13.21 3.22 -11.96
CA MET A 349 12.24 3.09 -10.88
C MET A 349 12.91 2.89 -9.52
N ASN A 350 13.98 2.09 -9.46
CA ASN A 350 14.71 1.84 -8.22
C ASN A 350 15.45 3.11 -7.72
N ASP A 351 15.96 3.93 -8.62
CA ASP A 351 16.59 5.21 -8.28
C ASP A 351 15.53 6.23 -7.85
N LEU A 352 14.36 6.26 -8.47
CA LEU A 352 13.21 7.06 -8.02
C LEU A 352 12.77 6.66 -6.60
N ASN A 353 12.68 5.36 -6.31
CA ASN A 353 12.36 4.87 -4.96
C ASN A 353 13.37 5.36 -3.91
N LYS A 354 14.67 5.34 -4.20
CA LYS A 354 15.71 5.89 -3.30
C LYS A 354 15.58 7.40 -3.12
N LYS A 355 15.20 8.11 -4.17
CA LYS A 355 15.05 9.57 -4.18
C LYS A 355 13.82 10.01 -3.38
N THR A 356 12.70 9.28 -3.46
CA THR A 356 11.40 9.67 -2.90
C THR A 356 11.06 9.02 -1.57
N LEU A 357 11.57 7.81 -1.30
CA LEU A 357 11.24 7.04 -0.10
C LEU A 357 12.37 7.07 0.92
N ARG A 358 11.99 6.89 2.18
CA ARG A 358 12.88 6.84 3.36
C ARG A 358 12.59 5.65 4.27
N GLY A 359 13.36 5.54 5.33
CA GLY A 359 13.11 4.59 6.41
C GLY A 359 11.83 4.93 7.15
N GLN A 360 10.99 3.92 7.39
CA GLN A 360 9.77 4.02 8.17
C GLN A 360 10.00 3.46 9.57
N HIS A 361 9.54 4.19 10.56
CA HIS A 361 9.58 3.86 11.97
C HIS A 361 8.16 3.55 12.45
N THR A 362 7.98 2.42 13.13
CA THR A 362 6.71 2.08 13.76
C THR A 362 6.93 1.87 15.26
N VAL A 363 6.15 2.58 16.07
CA VAL A 363 6.11 2.40 17.52
C VAL A 363 4.74 1.91 17.90
N LYS A 364 4.66 0.83 18.67
CA LYS A 364 3.40 0.28 19.19
C LYS A 364 3.47 0.21 20.70
N MET A 365 2.39 0.60 21.38
CA MET A 365 2.22 0.52 22.82
C MET A 365 0.88 -0.13 23.13
N GLY A 366 0.86 -1.02 24.08
CA GLY A 366 -0.35 -1.73 24.45
C GLY A 366 -0.44 -2.05 25.94
N PHE A 367 -1.67 -1.94 26.47
CA PHE A 367 -1.98 -2.21 27.86
C PHE A 367 -3.18 -3.13 27.95
N GLU A 368 -3.13 -4.07 28.89
CA GLU A 368 -4.25 -4.94 29.26
C GLU A 368 -4.45 -4.85 30.77
N PHE A 369 -5.69 -4.65 31.17
CA PHE A 369 -6.13 -4.67 32.54
C PHE A 369 -7.21 -5.73 32.73
N ASN A 370 -6.96 -6.73 33.54
CA ASN A 370 -7.92 -7.75 33.91
C ASN A 370 -8.80 -7.23 35.04
N ALA A 371 -9.97 -6.71 34.70
CA ALA A 371 -10.93 -6.16 35.66
C ALA A 371 -11.52 -7.24 36.55
N THR A 372 -11.65 -8.45 36.03
CA THR A 372 -12.00 -9.69 36.77
C THR A 372 -11.21 -10.87 36.21
N ASP A 373 -11.34 -12.05 36.79
CA ASP A 373 -10.70 -13.28 36.29
C ASP A 373 -11.15 -13.63 34.86
N ASN A 374 -12.28 -13.09 34.39
CA ASN A 374 -12.89 -13.39 33.10
C ASN A 374 -12.92 -12.21 32.15
N LEU A 375 -12.80 -10.95 32.62
CA LEU A 375 -12.96 -9.74 31.83
C LEU A 375 -11.65 -8.97 31.76
N ALA A 376 -11.16 -8.74 30.54
CA ALA A 376 -9.99 -7.95 30.23
C ALA A 376 -10.37 -6.68 29.45
N LEU A 377 -9.81 -5.55 29.83
CA LEU A 377 -9.87 -4.28 29.12
C LEU A 377 -8.52 -4.03 28.43
N ARG A 378 -8.55 -3.58 27.17
CA ARG A 378 -7.31 -3.38 26.40
C ARG A 378 -7.29 -2.01 25.77
N LEU A 379 -6.14 -1.37 25.81
CA LEU A 379 -5.85 -0.12 25.12
C LEU A 379 -4.58 -0.28 24.30
N GLY A 380 -4.49 0.42 23.19
CA GLY A 380 -3.26 0.46 22.40
C GLY A 380 -3.16 1.71 21.57
N TYR A 381 -1.92 2.11 21.31
CA TYR A 381 -1.58 3.21 20.43
C TYR A 381 -0.41 2.80 19.52
N ASN A 382 -0.53 3.11 18.23
CA ASN A 382 0.56 2.91 17.28
C ASN A 382 0.81 4.20 16.51
N TYR A 383 2.07 4.52 16.36
CA TYR A 383 2.57 5.56 15.47
C TYR A 383 3.37 4.91 14.34
N VAL A 384 3.09 5.29 13.10
CA VAL A 384 3.85 4.85 11.92
C VAL A 384 4.27 6.09 11.15
N SER A 385 5.58 6.34 11.05
CA SER A 385 6.08 7.49 10.31
C SER A 385 5.82 7.34 8.80
N SER A 386 5.69 8.45 8.10
CA SER A 386 5.61 8.45 6.64
C SER A 386 6.85 7.80 6.03
N MET A 387 6.64 6.99 4.99
CA MET A 387 7.72 6.44 4.18
C MET A 387 8.19 7.41 3.09
N PHE A 388 7.44 8.48 2.81
CA PHE A 388 7.81 9.51 1.84
C PHE A 388 8.74 10.53 2.48
N LYS A 389 9.74 11.00 1.72
CA LYS A 389 10.50 12.18 2.09
C LYS A 389 9.62 13.42 1.97
N ASP A 390 9.97 14.49 2.68
CA ASP A 390 9.11 15.69 2.77
C ASP A 390 9.01 16.41 1.42
N ASP A 391 10.05 16.31 0.59
CA ASP A 391 10.19 16.85 -0.77
C ASP A 391 9.93 15.81 -1.87
N ALA A 392 9.30 14.68 -1.54
CA ALA A 392 9.09 13.61 -2.50
C ALA A 392 8.20 14.06 -3.66
N ARG A 393 8.74 14.00 -4.87
CA ARG A 393 8.03 14.21 -6.12
C ARG A 393 8.10 12.92 -6.92
N LEU A 394 6.94 12.39 -7.29
CA LEU A 394 6.85 11.26 -8.19
C LEU A 394 6.79 11.81 -9.62
N THR A 395 7.72 11.37 -10.45
CA THR A 395 7.75 11.72 -11.85
C THR A 395 7.53 10.50 -12.73
N GLN A 396 6.81 10.68 -13.81
CA GLN A 396 6.66 9.68 -14.89
C GLN A 396 7.73 9.83 -15.97
N HIS A 397 8.53 10.91 -15.94
CA HIS A 397 9.62 11.15 -16.85
C HIS A 397 10.87 10.35 -16.42
N ILE A 398 10.76 9.03 -16.47
CA ILE A 398 11.85 8.09 -16.22
C ILE A 398 11.84 7.00 -17.27
N ASP A 399 13.01 6.54 -17.66
CA ASP A 399 13.18 5.43 -18.59
C ASP A 399 12.89 4.11 -17.87
N SER A 400 11.61 3.84 -17.65
CA SER A 400 11.09 2.64 -16.99
C SER A 400 9.95 2.07 -17.80
N TYR A 401 10.05 0.79 -18.10
CA TYR A 401 9.00 0.04 -18.80
C TYR A 401 7.65 0.07 -18.05
N ALA A 402 7.65 0.25 -16.73
CA ALA A 402 6.43 0.36 -15.95
C ALA A 402 5.61 1.62 -16.24
N MET A 403 6.22 2.66 -16.85
CA MET A 403 5.53 3.91 -17.14
C MET A 403 4.52 3.79 -18.29
N ASP A 404 4.67 2.81 -19.17
CA ASP A 404 3.71 2.53 -20.24
C ASP A 404 2.40 1.91 -19.72
N TYR A 405 2.40 1.41 -18.47
CA TYR A 405 1.28 0.71 -17.84
C TYR A 405 0.64 1.48 -16.69
N VAL A 406 0.82 2.79 -16.64
CA VAL A 406 0.21 3.65 -15.60
C VAL A 406 -1.25 3.94 -15.92
N SER A 407 -2.10 3.96 -14.91
CA SER A 407 -3.53 4.26 -15.03
C SER A 407 -3.89 5.74 -14.81
N GLY A 408 -2.91 6.60 -14.61
CA GLY A 408 -3.11 8.04 -14.39
C GLY A 408 -1.84 8.75 -13.97
N THR A 409 -1.89 10.07 -13.95
CA THR A 409 -0.75 10.94 -13.64
C THR A 409 -0.66 11.31 -12.16
N GLY A 410 -1.80 11.25 -11.46
CA GLY A 410 -1.91 11.69 -10.08
C GLY A 410 -1.23 10.75 -9.09
N TYR A 411 -0.64 11.32 -8.05
CA TYR A 411 -0.01 10.58 -6.97
C TYR A 411 -0.34 11.19 -5.60
N MET A 412 -0.12 10.43 -4.53
CA MET A 412 -0.37 10.86 -3.16
C MET A 412 0.81 10.56 -2.24
N ASN A 413 1.29 11.59 -1.57
CA ASN A 413 2.25 11.44 -0.47
C ASN A 413 1.49 11.29 0.84
N LEU A 414 1.52 10.07 1.39
CA LEU A 414 0.85 9.75 2.64
C LEU A 414 1.64 10.25 3.84
N SER A 415 0.94 10.89 4.78
CA SER A 415 1.50 11.33 6.07
C SER A 415 1.66 10.17 7.06
N ASP A 416 2.12 10.52 8.25
CA ASP A 416 2.18 9.61 9.40
C ASP A 416 0.80 9.01 9.73
N VAL A 417 0.82 7.82 10.33
CA VAL A 417 -0.40 7.15 10.82
C VAL A 417 -0.42 7.18 12.33
N ASN A 418 -1.54 7.63 12.89
CA ASN A 418 -1.88 7.43 14.29
C ASN A 418 -3.01 6.42 14.40
N LEU A 419 -2.82 5.38 15.20
CA LEU A 419 -3.78 4.31 15.38
C LEU A 419 -4.08 4.15 16.86
N ILE A 420 -5.33 4.38 17.25
CA ILE A 420 -5.83 4.17 18.61
C ILE A 420 -6.71 2.94 18.60
N THR A 421 -6.52 2.07 19.59
CA THR A 421 -7.30 0.85 19.73
C THR A 421 -7.83 0.71 21.15
N CYS A 422 -9.06 0.22 21.29
CA CYS A 422 -9.61 -0.24 22.54
C CYS A 422 -10.29 -1.59 22.35
N GLY A 423 -10.35 -2.40 23.37
CA GLY A 423 -10.93 -3.74 23.28
C GLY A 423 -11.40 -4.30 24.62
N LEU A 424 -12.32 -5.25 24.50
CA LEU A 424 -12.89 -6.03 25.60
C LEU A 424 -12.62 -7.50 25.30
N GLY A 425 -12.11 -8.23 26.29
CA GLY A 425 -11.93 -9.68 26.22
C GLY A 425 -12.74 -10.36 27.31
N TYR A 426 -13.51 -11.37 26.96
CA TYR A 426 -14.24 -12.19 27.93
C TYR A 426 -13.89 -13.67 27.76
N ARG A 427 -13.53 -14.34 28.88
CA ARG A 427 -13.18 -15.77 28.91
C ARG A 427 -14.20 -16.54 29.69
N PHE A 428 -14.69 -17.60 29.09
CA PHE A 428 -15.56 -18.56 29.77
C PHE A 428 -15.02 -19.96 29.58
N LYS A 429 -14.40 -20.50 30.66
CA LYS A 429 -13.73 -21.81 30.62
C LYS A 429 -12.69 -21.92 29.50
N LYS A 430 -12.99 -22.68 28.44
CA LYS A 430 -12.11 -22.90 27.28
C LYS A 430 -12.38 -21.94 26.15
N VAL A 431 -13.51 -21.23 26.15
CA VAL A 431 -13.91 -20.32 25.09
C VAL A 431 -13.56 -18.90 25.48
N TYR A 432 -13.12 -18.10 24.52
CA TYR A 432 -12.96 -16.66 24.70
C TYR A 432 -13.56 -15.88 23.55
N PHE A 433 -13.99 -14.68 23.86
CA PHE A 433 -14.57 -13.72 22.95
C PHE A 433 -13.86 -12.38 23.15
N ASP A 434 -13.36 -11.79 22.05
CA ASP A 434 -12.73 -10.49 22.06
C ASP A 434 -13.45 -9.55 21.09
N LEU A 435 -13.76 -8.33 21.54
CA LEU A 435 -14.28 -7.23 20.74
C LEU A 435 -13.23 -6.13 20.72
N ALA A 436 -12.86 -5.65 19.56
CA ALA A 436 -11.90 -4.56 19.42
C ALA A 436 -12.42 -3.48 18.46
N TYR A 437 -12.19 -2.23 18.84
CA TYR A 437 -12.36 -1.05 18.03
C TYR A 437 -11.02 -0.44 17.71
N ARG A 438 -10.84 -0.01 16.46
CA ARG A 438 -9.63 0.63 15.95
C ARG A 438 -9.98 1.88 15.15
N PHE A 439 -9.39 2.99 15.53
CA PHE A 439 -9.42 4.24 14.79
C PHE A 439 -8.05 4.52 14.20
N ARG A 440 -7.99 4.61 12.87
CA ARG A 440 -6.78 4.97 12.11
C ARG A 440 -6.96 6.37 11.56
N GLN A 441 -6.06 7.27 11.96
CA GLN A 441 -5.95 8.61 11.43
C GLN A 441 -4.76 8.68 10.48
N GLN A 442 -5.01 9.11 9.27
CA GLN A 442 -3.99 9.38 8.26
C GLN A 442 -4.51 10.45 7.31
N SER A 443 -3.63 11.31 6.85
CA SER A 443 -3.86 12.25 5.75
C SER A 443 -2.86 12.01 4.61
N GLY A 444 -3.08 12.67 3.49
CA GLY A 444 -2.16 12.66 2.36
C GLY A 444 -2.26 13.95 1.58
N LYS A 445 -1.19 14.26 0.86
CA LYS A 445 -1.15 15.33 -0.13
C LYS A 445 -1.30 14.72 -1.51
N TYR A 446 -2.42 15.01 -2.16
CA TYR A 446 -2.67 14.57 -3.52
C TYR A 446 -2.18 15.60 -4.51
N TYR A 447 -1.40 15.16 -5.48
CA TYR A 447 -0.92 15.90 -6.64
C TYR A 447 -1.63 15.36 -7.87
N ALA A 448 -2.24 16.24 -8.66
CA ALA A 448 -3.03 15.83 -9.81
C ALA A 448 -2.18 15.25 -10.95
N PHE A 449 -0.98 15.77 -11.12
CA PHE A 449 0.01 15.33 -12.09
C PHE A 449 1.42 15.76 -11.66
N ASP A 450 2.44 15.31 -12.40
CA ASP A 450 3.83 15.73 -12.21
C ASP A 450 4.01 17.15 -12.80
N ASP A 451 4.50 18.07 -11.99
CA ASP A 451 4.77 19.46 -12.36
C ASP A 451 6.25 19.74 -12.69
N SER A 452 7.05 18.71 -12.95
CA SER A 452 8.48 18.83 -13.25
C SER A 452 8.79 19.13 -14.73
N PHE A 453 7.84 19.70 -15.45
CA PHE A 453 8.01 20.16 -16.83
C PHE A 453 7.83 21.69 -16.92
N THR A 454 8.43 22.32 -17.96
CA THR A 454 8.25 23.75 -18.23
C THR A 454 6.91 23.99 -18.93
N GLY A 455 6.34 25.22 -18.81
CA GLY A 455 5.18 25.64 -19.59
C GLY A 455 5.37 25.61 -21.12
N GLU A 456 6.58 25.30 -21.58
CA GLU A 456 6.90 25.06 -23.01
C GLU A 456 7.02 23.55 -23.32
N GLY A 457 6.59 22.67 -22.41
CA GLY A 457 6.66 21.22 -22.61
C GLY A 457 8.07 20.63 -22.52
N GLN A 458 9.06 21.40 -22.11
CA GLN A 458 10.43 20.91 -21.93
C GLN A 458 10.66 20.42 -20.52
N PHE A 459 11.35 19.28 -20.40
CA PHE A 459 11.63 18.64 -19.14
C PHE A 459 12.73 19.37 -18.35
N VAL A 460 12.50 19.64 -17.07
CA VAL A 460 13.34 20.51 -16.25
C VAL A 460 14.41 19.78 -15.44
N LEU A 461 14.40 18.45 -15.39
CA LEU A 461 15.41 17.71 -14.60
C LEU A 461 16.87 18.03 -14.98
N ASP A 462 17.10 18.52 -16.18
CA ASP A 462 18.44 18.85 -16.65
C ASP A 462 18.85 20.32 -16.43
N ASN A 463 17.92 21.20 -16.00
CA ASN A 463 18.22 22.59 -15.77
C ASN A 463 17.54 23.16 -14.50
N PRO A 464 18.23 23.13 -13.34
CA PRO A 464 17.69 23.60 -12.06
C PRO A 464 17.40 25.10 -11.97
N ASN A 465 17.73 25.88 -13.02
CA ASN A 465 17.52 27.33 -13.05
C ASN A 465 16.22 27.74 -13.77
N LEU A 466 15.44 26.78 -14.30
CA LEU A 466 14.13 27.08 -14.88
C LEU A 466 13.09 27.28 -13.77
N ALA A 467 12.30 28.34 -13.90
CA ALA A 467 11.21 28.62 -12.96
C ALA A 467 10.10 27.55 -13.14
N TYR A 468 9.79 26.86 -12.06
CA TYR A 468 8.73 25.87 -12.03
C TYR A 468 7.37 26.54 -11.87
N ALA A 469 6.39 26.16 -12.69
CA ALA A 469 5.02 26.29 -12.27
C ALA A 469 4.75 25.11 -11.30
N THR A 470 4.41 25.42 -10.06
CA THR A 470 4.15 24.38 -9.05
C THR A 470 2.66 24.22 -8.85
N ILE A 471 2.23 22.96 -8.85
CA ILE A 471 0.85 22.61 -8.49
C ILE A 471 0.74 22.51 -6.99
N ASN A 472 -0.23 23.21 -6.41
CA ASN A 472 -0.55 23.05 -5.01
C ASN A 472 -1.25 21.72 -4.77
N PRO A 473 -0.74 20.88 -3.85
CA PRO A 473 -1.41 19.62 -3.53
C PRO A 473 -2.72 19.86 -2.77
N VAL A 474 -3.64 18.93 -2.90
CA VAL A 474 -4.89 18.88 -2.12
C VAL A 474 -4.69 18.00 -0.90
N ASP A 475 -5.04 18.51 0.28
CA ASP A 475 -5.03 17.72 1.51
C ASP A 475 -6.23 16.77 1.54
N VAL A 476 -5.96 15.48 1.73
CA VAL A 476 -6.96 14.41 1.76
C VAL A 476 -6.92 13.70 3.11
N ASN A 477 -8.10 13.47 3.69
CA ASN A 477 -8.26 12.71 4.93
C ASN A 477 -8.66 11.27 4.65
N LEU A 478 -7.87 10.33 5.20
CA LEU A 478 -8.05 8.88 5.05
C LEU A 478 -8.39 8.20 6.37
N ASN A 479 -9.15 8.89 7.23
CA ASN A 479 -9.52 8.39 8.55
C ASN A 479 -10.46 7.19 8.45
N ARG A 480 -10.16 6.13 9.23
CA ARG A 480 -10.84 4.85 9.14
C ARG A 480 -11.18 4.29 10.50
N HIS A 481 -12.38 3.75 10.62
CA HIS A 481 -12.86 3.03 11.80
C HIS A 481 -12.99 1.54 11.47
N THR A 482 -12.64 0.68 12.41
CA THR A 482 -12.78 -0.78 12.26
C THR A 482 -13.27 -1.36 13.57
N ILE A 483 -14.23 -2.27 13.51
CA ILE A 483 -14.65 -3.13 14.64
C ILE A 483 -14.36 -4.57 14.24
N THR A 484 -13.75 -5.32 15.15
CA THR A 484 -13.47 -6.75 14.96
C THR A 484 -13.95 -7.55 16.15
N CYS A 485 -14.48 -8.73 15.86
CA CYS A 485 -14.88 -9.75 16.83
C CYS A 485 -14.02 -10.99 16.63
N THR A 486 -13.46 -11.51 17.70
CA THR A 486 -12.72 -12.78 17.71
C THR A 486 -13.42 -13.78 18.59
N LEU A 487 -13.59 -14.99 18.08
CA LEU A 487 -14.02 -16.16 18.85
C LEU A 487 -12.90 -17.18 18.85
N GLY A 488 -12.54 -17.70 20.02
CA GLY A 488 -11.51 -18.73 20.13
C GLY A 488 -11.75 -19.75 21.20
N VAL A 489 -11.06 -20.89 21.07
CA VAL A 489 -11.18 -22.04 21.97
C VAL A 489 -9.78 -22.57 22.30
N LYS A 490 -9.47 -22.65 23.62
CA LYS A 490 -8.23 -23.27 24.15
C LYS A 490 -8.52 -24.64 24.75
N PHE A 491 -7.71 -25.63 24.37
CA PHE A 491 -7.92 -27.03 24.82
C PHE A 491 -6.60 -27.77 25.11
#